data_709e1b3e70de4467848fcec523af3f36
#
_entry.id   709e1b3e70de4467848fcec523af3f36
#
_cell.length_a   1.000
_cell.length_b   1.000
_cell.length_c   1.000
_cell.angle_alpha   90.00
_cell.angle_beta   90.00
_cell.angle_gamma   90.00
#
_symmetry.space_group_name_H-M   'P 1'
#
loop_
_entity.id
_entity.type
_entity.pdbx_description
1 polymer ?
#
loop_
_entity_poly.entity_id
_entity_poly.type
_entity_poly.pdbx_seq_one_letter_code
_entity_poly.pdbx_strand_id
1 'polypeptide(L)'
;DLIGDLLSAIRNRSLPMLVDIGGRPHGEQFELFDACTHVIHLWREETDRQEWEAWLEARSLIPVASLHTQLEPPDSLAPGAGPVRGTITGLERAAPQAGPAFERVFEYVQGICTYPPGALEAEHLRHAPADVPLFTVQQLAERLGIWQPGRRLRWEPEHLPDLCDLVPPAAPLALYGSAPVWLYAALAAHVAPAPFYLFDARYYGWMTPPPVVLDSNQANAEY
;
A
#
# COMPACT_ATOMS: atom_id res chain seq x y z
N ASP A 1 -11.41 -4.47 -17.45
CA ASP A 1 -10.99 -3.19 -18.04
C ASP A 1 -9.93 -2.54 -17.15
N LEU A 2 -8.73 -2.35 -17.74
CA LEU A 2 -7.54 -1.89 -16.98
C LEU A 2 -7.78 -0.55 -16.27
N ILE A 3 -8.46 0.40 -16.90
CA ILE A 3 -8.71 1.72 -16.32
C ILE A 3 -9.70 1.60 -15.16
N GLY A 4 -10.76 0.84 -15.32
CA GLY A 4 -11.72 0.55 -14.27
C GLY A 4 -11.10 -0.13 -13.05
N ASP A 5 -10.21 -1.08 -13.28
CA ASP A 5 -9.47 -1.79 -12.22
C ASP A 5 -8.51 -0.83 -11.47
N LEU A 6 -7.79 0.03 -12.20
CA LEU A 6 -6.94 1.06 -11.61
C LEU A 6 -7.74 2.10 -10.80
N LEU A 7 -8.86 2.57 -11.32
CA LEU A 7 -9.76 3.50 -10.62
C LEU A 7 -10.27 2.89 -9.32
N SER A 8 -10.69 1.63 -9.37
CA SER A 8 -11.10 0.89 -8.17
C SER A 8 -9.97 0.80 -7.16
N ALA A 9 -8.75 0.46 -7.60
CA ALA A 9 -7.58 0.39 -6.73
C ALA A 9 -7.23 1.74 -6.10
N ILE A 10 -7.28 2.84 -6.88
CA ILE A 10 -7.00 4.19 -6.39
C ILE A 10 -8.06 4.64 -5.37
N ARG A 11 -9.35 4.41 -5.65
CA ARG A 11 -10.45 4.83 -4.77
C ARG A 11 -10.51 4.06 -3.47
N ASN A 12 -10.17 2.78 -3.50
CA ASN A 12 -10.22 1.89 -2.35
C ASN A 12 -8.86 1.70 -1.64
N ARG A 13 -7.86 2.50 -1.99
CA ARG A 13 -6.53 2.37 -1.40
C ARG A 13 -6.54 2.65 0.10
N SER A 14 -5.86 1.81 0.84
CA SER A 14 -5.55 2.00 2.26
C SER A 14 -4.10 2.47 2.50
N LEU A 15 -3.31 2.59 1.43
CA LEU A 15 -1.92 3.05 1.44
C LEU A 15 -1.72 4.14 0.40
N PRO A 16 -0.73 5.02 0.55
CA PRO A 16 -0.33 5.93 -0.51
C PRO A 16 0.06 5.14 -1.76
N MET A 17 -0.40 5.63 -2.91
CA MET A 17 -0.14 5.02 -4.21
C MET A 17 0.46 6.06 -5.15
N LEU A 18 1.56 5.71 -5.80
CA LEU A 18 2.09 6.46 -6.92
C LEU A 18 1.48 5.91 -8.20
N VAL A 19 0.87 6.79 -8.99
CA VAL A 19 0.24 6.45 -10.26
C VAL A 19 0.99 7.19 -11.36
N ASP A 20 1.70 6.43 -12.21
CA ASP A 20 2.29 6.98 -13.43
C ASP A 20 1.24 6.96 -14.53
N ILE A 21 0.80 8.14 -14.93
CA ILE A 21 -0.23 8.29 -15.96
C ILE A 21 0.40 8.51 -17.34
N GLY A 22 1.72 8.70 -17.40
CA GLY A 22 2.46 8.93 -18.62
C GLY A 22 2.26 10.35 -19.20
N GLY A 23 2.09 10.44 -20.52
CA GLY A 23 1.93 11.71 -21.23
C GLY A 23 0.53 12.32 -21.12
N ARG A 24 0.07 13.02 -22.17
CA ARG A 24 -1.26 13.64 -22.19
C ARG A 24 -2.37 12.58 -22.05
N PRO A 25 -3.26 12.74 -21.08
CA PRO A 25 -4.36 11.79 -20.87
C PRO A 25 -5.38 11.89 -22.01
N HIS A 26 -5.99 10.75 -22.31
CA HIS A 26 -7.02 10.64 -23.32
C HIS A 26 -8.25 9.90 -22.76
N GLY A 27 -9.45 10.37 -23.10
CA GLY A 27 -10.70 9.69 -22.77
C GLY A 27 -10.82 9.37 -21.27
N GLU A 28 -10.99 8.12 -20.94
CA GLU A 28 -11.19 7.60 -19.57
C GLU A 28 -9.97 7.82 -18.64
N GLN A 29 -8.78 8.06 -19.17
CA GLN A 29 -7.60 8.37 -18.35
C GLN A 29 -7.77 9.64 -17.49
N PHE A 30 -8.63 10.56 -17.91
CA PHE A 30 -8.95 11.74 -17.10
C PHE A 30 -9.53 11.39 -15.74
N GLU A 31 -10.29 10.30 -15.64
CA GLU A 31 -10.86 9.85 -14.37
C GLU A 31 -9.80 9.40 -13.35
N LEU A 32 -8.63 8.92 -13.84
CA LEU A 32 -7.52 8.57 -12.96
C LEU A 32 -6.99 9.81 -12.21
N PHE A 33 -6.89 10.95 -12.90
CA PHE A 33 -6.52 12.21 -12.26
C PHE A 33 -7.54 12.66 -11.22
N ASP A 34 -8.83 12.53 -11.54
CA ASP A 34 -9.92 12.92 -10.62
C ASP A 34 -9.95 12.03 -9.35
N ALA A 35 -9.36 10.84 -9.42
CA ALA A 35 -9.20 9.95 -8.26
C ALA A 35 -7.91 10.21 -7.47
N CYS A 36 -6.97 11.01 -7.99
CA CYS A 36 -5.75 11.40 -7.32
C CYS A 36 -5.97 12.61 -6.40
N THR A 37 -5.05 12.81 -5.46
CA THR A 37 -5.09 13.95 -4.52
C THR A 37 -3.93 14.92 -4.72
N HIS A 38 -2.79 14.39 -5.14
CA HIS A 38 -1.55 15.14 -5.31
C HIS A 38 -0.96 14.90 -6.69
N VAL A 39 -0.13 15.82 -7.16
CA VAL A 39 0.51 15.72 -8.47
C VAL A 39 1.99 16.12 -8.41
N ILE A 40 2.82 15.33 -9.07
CA ILE A 40 4.18 15.67 -9.46
C ILE A 40 4.16 15.86 -10.96
N HIS A 41 4.37 17.09 -11.41
CA HIS A 41 4.38 17.45 -12.82
C HIS A 41 5.82 17.55 -13.31
N LEU A 42 6.17 16.70 -14.27
CA LEU A 42 7.43 16.72 -14.99
C LEU A 42 7.19 17.24 -16.42
N TRP A 43 7.86 18.30 -16.81
CA TRP A 43 7.65 18.93 -18.10
C TRP A 43 8.99 19.21 -18.81
N ARG A 44 8.93 19.31 -20.11
CA ARG A 44 10.10 19.57 -20.95
C ARG A 44 10.00 20.93 -21.65
N GLU A 45 8.86 21.24 -22.22
CA GLU A 45 8.61 22.48 -22.94
C GLU A 45 7.73 23.42 -22.10
N GLU A 46 8.04 24.72 -22.13
CA GLU A 46 7.31 25.73 -21.34
C GLU A 46 5.83 25.84 -21.76
N THR A 47 5.53 25.64 -23.02
CA THR A 47 4.14 25.60 -23.51
C THR A 47 3.35 24.47 -22.91
N ASP A 48 3.96 23.27 -22.80
CA ASP A 48 3.33 22.12 -22.16
C ASP A 48 3.11 22.38 -20.68
N ARG A 49 4.07 23.02 -20.00
CA ARG A 49 3.94 23.39 -18.59
C ARG A 49 2.70 24.23 -18.33
N GLN A 50 2.50 25.29 -19.11
CA GLN A 50 1.37 26.22 -18.94
C GLN A 50 0.02 25.53 -19.16
N GLU A 51 -0.09 24.72 -20.21
CA GLU A 51 -1.30 23.97 -20.50
C GLU A 51 -1.62 22.98 -19.36
N TRP A 52 -0.62 22.26 -18.87
CA TRP A 52 -0.79 21.32 -17.79
C TRP A 52 -1.13 21.98 -16.46
N GLU A 53 -0.46 23.07 -16.09
CA GLU A 53 -0.75 23.80 -14.85
C GLU A 53 -2.20 24.30 -14.81
N ALA A 54 -2.70 24.91 -15.90
CA ALA A 54 -4.10 25.33 -16.00
C ALA A 54 -5.07 24.16 -15.88
N TRP A 55 -4.73 23.04 -16.49
CA TRP A 55 -5.55 21.83 -16.45
C TRP A 55 -5.57 21.17 -15.07
N LEU A 56 -4.44 21.12 -14.38
CA LEU A 56 -4.31 20.57 -13.01
C LEU A 56 -5.01 21.45 -11.98
N GLU A 57 -4.92 22.78 -12.14
CA GLU A 57 -5.60 23.74 -11.28
C GLU A 57 -7.12 23.56 -11.35
N ALA A 58 -7.66 23.33 -12.55
CA ALA A 58 -9.10 23.09 -12.75
C ALA A 58 -9.61 21.83 -12.03
N ARG A 59 -8.70 20.89 -11.63
CA ARG A 59 -9.03 19.65 -10.92
C ARG A 59 -8.74 19.66 -9.43
N SER A 60 -8.33 20.79 -8.87
CA SER A 60 -8.03 20.95 -7.45
C SER A 60 -7.00 19.93 -6.90
N LEU A 61 -6.10 19.45 -7.77
CA LEU A 61 -4.98 18.61 -7.36
C LEU A 61 -3.95 19.44 -6.58
N ILE A 62 -3.45 18.86 -5.50
CA ILE A 62 -2.43 19.51 -4.66
C ILE A 62 -1.06 19.33 -5.34
N PRO A 63 -0.42 20.40 -5.81
CA PRO A 63 0.87 20.27 -6.46
C PRO A 63 1.98 20.00 -5.44
N VAL A 64 2.67 18.87 -5.59
CA VAL A 64 3.89 18.51 -4.85
C VAL A 64 5.10 19.14 -5.52
N ALA A 65 5.20 18.97 -6.84
CA ALA A 65 6.29 19.51 -7.63
C ALA A 65 5.87 19.86 -9.07
N SER A 66 6.53 20.87 -9.63
CA SER A 66 6.50 21.20 -11.07
C SER A 66 7.94 21.41 -11.52
N LEU A 67 8.52 20.41 -12.19
CA LEU A 67 9.94 20.36 -12.51
C LEU A 67 10.19 20.29 -14.01
N HIS A 68 11.09 21.16 -14.46
CA HIS A 68 11.65 21.07 -15.80
C HIS A 68 12.60 19.87 -15.89
N THR A 69 12.41 18.99 -16.85
CA THR A 69 13.30 17.85 -17.09
C THR A 69 14.27 18.13 -18.20
N GLN A 70 15.55 17.88 -17.96
CA GLN A 70 16.60 17.96 -18.96
C GLN A 70 17.61 16.83 -18.81
N LEU A 71 18.37 16.56 -19.90
CA LEU A 71 19.32 15.45 -19.89
C LEU A 71 20.59 15.77 -19.11
N GLU A 72 21.07 17.00 -19.21
CA GLU A 72 22.35 17.43 -18.67
C GLU A 72 22.19 18.36 -17.47
N PRO A 73 23.13 18.31 -16.50
CA PRO A 73 23.17 19.22 -15.37
C PRO A 73 23.34 20.70 -15.79
N PRO A 74 23.04 21.66 -14.90
CA PRO A 74 22.81 21.43 -13.47
C PRO A 74 21.36 21.25 -13.09
N ASP A 75 21.12 20.47 -12.03
CA ASP A 75 19.89 20.54 -11.25
C ASP A 75 19.76 21.93 -10.63
N SER A 76 18.53 22.40 -10.51
CA SER A 76 18.25 23.64 -9.81
C SER A 76 17.01 23.53 -8.95
N LEU A 77 17.00 24.29 -7.86
CA LEU A 77 15.86 24.39 -6.95
C LEU A 77 15.48 25.86 -6.82
N ALA A 78 14.24 26.19 -7.19
CA ALA A 78 13.74 27.54 -6.98
C ALA A 78 13.41 27.77 -5.49
N PRO A 79 13.77 28.91 -4.91
CA PRO A 79 13.41 29.23 -3.53
C PRO A 79 11.90 29.46 -3.40
N GLY A 80 11.32 29.02 -2.27
CA GLY A 80 9.91 29.27 -1.96
C GLY A 80 9.32 28.26 -1.00
N ALA A 81 8.23 28.66 -0.34
CA ALA A 81 7.39 27.81 0.49
C ALA A 81 6.19 27.39 -0.35
N GLY A 82 6.27 26.29 -1.03
CA GLY A 82 5.20 25.81 -1.92
C GLY A 82 5.60 24.53 -2.61
N PRO A 83 4.94 24.19 -3.73
CA PRO A 83 5.34 23.04 -4.52
C PRO A 83 6.80 23.20 -4.96
N VAL A 84 7.52 22.08 -4.99
CA VAL A 84 8.93 22.07 -5.42
C VAL A 84 9.01 22.50 -6.87
N ARG A 85 9.81 23.54 -7.13
CA ARG A 85 10.04 24.07 -8.50
C ARG A 85 11.52 24.08 -8.81
N GLY A 86 11.87 23.82 -10.05
CA GLY A 86 13.26 23.80 -10.46
C GLY A 86 13.49 22.94 -11.68
N THR A 87 14.73 22.49 -11.83
CA THR A 87 15.14 21.59 -12.89
C THR A 87 15.67 20.29 -12.31
N ILE A 88 15.23 19.17 -12.85
CA ILE A 88 15.73 17.85 -12.52
C ILE A 88 16.43 17.24 -13.74
N THR A 89 17.60 16.63 -13.54
CA THR A 89 18.42 16.08 -14.61
C THR A 89 18.67 14.59 -14.44
N GLY A 90 19.09 13.93 -15.51
CA GLY A 90 19.59 12.57 -15.47
C GLY A 90 18.54 11.53 -15.06
N LEU A 91 17.25 11.73 -15.36
CA LEU A 91 16.19 10.77 -15.10
C LEU A 91 16.32 9.55 -16.02
N GLU A 92 17.36 8.75 -15.82
CA GLU A 92 17.61 7.52 -16.57
C GLU A 92 17.11 6.30 -15.79
N ARG A 93 16.61 5.30 -16.52
CA ARG A 93 16.16 4.05 -15.90
C ARG A 93 17.32 3.34 -15.20
N ALA A 94 17.05 2.90 -13.98
CA ALA A 94 17.99 2.17 -13.12
C ALA A 94 19.24 2.95 -12.67
N ALA A 95 19.36 4.25 -12.98
CA ALA A 95 20.41 5.08 -12.41
C ALA A 95 19.95 5.61 -11.02
N PRO A 96 20.85 5.63 -10.02
CA PRO A 96 20.54 6.27 -8.76
C PRO A 96 20.35 7.76 -9.00
N GLN A 97 19.23 8.29 -8.55
CA GLN A 97 18.91 9.69 -8.66
C GLN A 97 19.46 10.44 -7.46
N ALA A 98 20.07 11.59 -7.72
CA ALA A 98 20.58 12.51 -6.71
C ALA A 98 20.43 13.93 -7.24
N GLY A 99 20.48 14.91 -6.33
CA GLY A 99 20.40 16.34 -6.67
C GLY A 99 19.33 17.06 -5.86
N PRO A 100 19.46 18.37 -5.70
CA PRO A 100 18.65 19.14 -4.78
C PRO A 100 17.14 19.11 -5.11
N ALA A 101 16.77 19.05 -6.38
CA ALA A 101 15.36 18.98 -6.78
C ALA A 101 14.78 17.59 -6.42
N PHE A 102 15.50 16.51 -6.71
CA PHE A 102 15.07 15.15 -6.35
C PHE A 102 14.96 14.97 -4.83
N GLU A 103 15.98 15.38 -4.08
CA GLU A 103 15.99 15.28 -2.62
C GLU A 103 14.80 16.01 -2.01
N ARG A 104 14.50 17.20 -2.50
CA ARG A 104 13.38 18.00 -2.00
C ARG A 104 12.02 17.37 -2.31
N VAL A 105 11.83 16.81 -3.51
CA VAL A 105 10.62 16.05 -3.84
C VAL A 105 10.50 14.81 -2.96
N PHE A 106 11.60 14.09 -2.77
CA PHE A 106 11.64 12.90 -1.94
C PHE A 106 11.24 13.20 -0.49
N GLU A 107 11.81 14.25 0.12
CA GLU A 107 11.44 14.71 1.46
C GLU A 107 9.94 15.04 1.56
N TYR A 108 9.40 15.73 0.55
CA TYR A 108 7.98 16.11 0.52
C TYR A 108 7.09 14.86 0.44
N VAL A 109 7.39 13.95 -0.48
CA VAL A 109 6.64 12.69 -0.65
C VAL A 109 6.76 11.83 0.60
N GLN A 110 7.95 11.74 1.20
CA GLN A 110 8.16 11.04 2.45
C GLN A 110 7.29 11.62 3.56
N GLY A 111 7.21 12.95 3.66
CA GLY A 111 6.34 13.63 4.63
C GLY A 111 4.86 13.28 4.47
N ILE A 112 4.36 13.22 3.22
CA ILE A 112 2.97 12.82 2.92
C ILE A 112 2.74 11.33 3.26
N CYS A 113 3.74 10.48 3.01
CA CYS A 113 3.64 9.03 3.21
C CYS A 113 4.00 8.58 4.62
N THR A 114 4.43 9.49 5.49
CA THR A 114 4.76 9.17 6.88
C THR A 114 3.51 9.30 7.76
N TYR A 115 3.17 8.21 8.42
CA TYR A 115 2.06 8.15 9.36
C TYR A 115 2.56 8.08 10.80
N PRO A 116 1.83 8.66 11.77
CA PRO A 116 2.11 8.40 13.18
C PRO A 116 2.10 6.90 13.47
N PRO A 117 2.92 6.42 14.41
CA PRO A 117 2.88 5.03 14.83
C PRO A 117 1.44 4.58 15.15
N GLY A 118 1.04 3.46 14.59
CA GLY A 118 -0.31 2.89 14.76
C GLY A 118 -1.42 3.52 13.93
N ALA A 119 -1.24 4.68 13.29
CA ALA A 119 -2.29 5.30 12.49
C ALA A 119 -2.68 4.44 11.27
N LEU A 120 -1.70 3.84 10.61
CA LEU A 120 -1.93 2.96 9.49
C LEU A 120 -2.64 1.67 9.93
N GLU A 121 -2.22 1.09 11.05
CA GLU A 121 -2.88 -0.07 11.65
C GLU A 121 -4.34 0.26 12.00
N ALA A 122 -4.59 1.38 12.68
CA ALA A 122 -5.95 1.80 13.03
C ALA A 122 -6.83 1.98 11.79
N GLU A 123 -6.28 2.51 10.70
CA GLU A 123 -7.00 2.66 9.44
C GLU A 123 -7.35 1.29 8.82
N HIS A 124 -6.39 0.37 8.80
CA HIS A 124 -6.64 -0.99 8.29
C HIS A 124 -7.68 -1.73 9.12
N LEU A 125 -7.61 -1.61 10.45
CA LEU A 125 -8.55 -2.27 11.37
C LEU A 125 -9.97 -1.69 11.25
N ARG A 126 -10.11 -0.40 10.93
CA ARG A 126 -11.41 0.25 10.70
C ARG A 126 -12.17 -0.37 9.51
N HIS A 127 -11.46 -0.91 8.54
CA HIS A 127 -12.03 -1.57 7.37
C HIS A 127 -12.16 -3.11 7.53
N ALA A 128 -11.98 -3.62 8.74
CA ALA A 128 -12.19 -5.05 9.01
C ALA A 128 -13.64 -5.46 8.73
N PRO A 129 -13.88 -6.74 8.37
CA PRO A 129 -15.23 -7.26 8.19
C PRO A 129 -16.08 -7.01 9.43
N ALA A 130 -17.28 -6.46 9.20
CA ALA A 130 -18.24 -6.21 10.28
C ALA A 130 -18.70 -7.53 10.92
N ASP A 131 -18.95 -7.50 12.23
CA ASP A 131 -19.51 -8.63 13.00
C ASP A 131 -18.64 -9.89 13.04
N VAL A 132 -17.33 -9.74 12.73
CA VAL A 132 -16.34 -10.82 12.79
C VAL A 132 -15.36 -10.54 13.94
N PRO A 133 -15.09 -11.51 14.83
CA PRO A 133 -14.04 -11.36 15.83
C PRO A 133 -12.71 -11.02 15.18
N LEU A 134 -12.12 -9.91 15.61
CA LEU A 134 -10.88 -9.36 15.06
C LEU A 134 -9.76 -9.50 16.08
N PHE A 135 -8.67 -10.13 15.67
CA PHE A 135 -7.43 -10.20 16.44
C PHE A 135 -6.27 -9.63 15.63
N THR A 136 -5.34 -8.99 16.34
CA THR A 136 -4.01 -8.79 15.77
C THR A 136 -3.08 -9.95 16.15
N VAL A 137 -2.12 -10.25 15.30
CA VAL A 137 -1.07 -11.24 15.59
C VAL A 137 -0.35 -10.91 16.90
N GLN A 138 -0.16 -9.62 17.19
CA GLN A 138 0.43 -9.14 18.43
C GLN A 138 -0.45 -9.46 19.64
N GLN A 139 -1.76 -9.18 19.58
CA GLN A 139 -2.70 -9.51 20.69
C GLN A 139 -2.72 -11.01 21.02
N LEU A 140 -2.65 -11.86 19.99
CA LEU A 140 -2.56 -13.30 20.20
C LEU A 140 -1.25 -13.68 20.89
N ALA A 141 -0.12 -13.10 20.45
CA ALA A 141 1.18 -13.34 21.08
C ALA A 141 1.26 -12.81 22.52
N GLU A 142 0.62 -11.69 22.82
CA GLU A 142 0.51 -11.14 24.17
C GLU A 142 -0.28 -12.07 25.09
N ARG A 143 -1.41 -12.61 24.62
CA ARG A 143 -2.23 -13.57 25.36
C ARG A 143 -1.51 -14.88 25.65
N LEU A 144 -0.64 -15.31 24.76
CA LEU A 144 0.23 -16.47 24.93
C LEU A 144 1.49 -16.18 25.77
N GLY A 145 1.74 -14.89 26.11
CA GLY A 145 2.92 -14.48 26.87
C GLY A 145 4.25 -14.58 26.10
N ILE A 146 4.19 -14.71 24.77
CA ILE A 146 5.38 -14.82 23.91
C ILE A 146 5.83 -13.50 23.30
N TRP A 147 5.00 -12.45 23.40
CA TRP A 147 5.34 -11.13 22.89
C TRP A 147 6.24 -10.36 23.86
N GLN A 148 7.28 -9.70 23.33
CA GLN A 148 8.17 -8.84 24.10
C GLN A 148 8.45 -7.54 23.34
N PRO A 149 8.26 -6.36 23.95
CA PRO A 149 8.56 -5.08 23.30
C PRO A 149 10.01 -5.01 22.80
N GLY A 150 10.18 -4.52 21.57
CA GLY A 150 11.50 -4.34 20.96
C GLY A 150 12.17 -5.63 20.47
N ARG A 151 11.53 -6.77 20.62
CA ARG A 151 12.00 -8.03 20.05
C ARG A 151 11.13 -8.46 18.88
N ARG A 152 11.77 -9.08 17.89
CA ARG A 152 11.06 -9.70 16.78
C ARG A 152 10.24 -10.89 17.31
N LEU A 153 8.95 -10.86 17.08
CA LEU A 153 8.05 -11.95 17.41
C LEU A 153 8.44 -13.21 16.62
N ARG A 154 8.57 -14.32 17.34
CA ARG A 154 8.88 -15.62 16.74
C ARG A 154 7.78 -16.62 17.13
N TRP A 155 7.13 -17.14 16.12
CA TRP A 155 6.13 -18.20 16.26
C TRP A 155 6.78 -19.55 16.08
N GLU A 156 6.45 -20.48 16.97
CA GLU A 156 6.88 -21.87 16.91
C GLU A 156 5.63 -22.78 16.83
N PRO A 157 5.73 -23.96 16.17
CA PRO A 157 4.58 -24.87 16.05
C PRO A 157 3.97 -25.29 17.40
N GLU A 158 4.76 -25.33 18.46
CA GLU A 158 4.36 -25.66 19.81
C GLU A 158 3.36 -24.67 20.41
N HIS A 159 3.27 -23.46 19.90
CA HIS A 159 2.28 -22.46 20.33
C HIS A 159 0.88 -22.72 19.73
N LEU A 160 0.76 -23.63 18.76
CA LEU A 160 -0.49 -23.82 18.03
C LEU A 160 -1.64 -24.35 18.88
N PRO A 161 -1.45 -25.34 19.79
CA PRO A 161 -2.53 -25.82 20.67
C PRO A 161 -3.12 -24.67 21.48
N ASP A 162 -2.28 -23.94 22.21
CA ASP A 162 -2.71 -22.81 23.06
C ASP A 162 -3.37 -21.67 22.24
N LEU A 163 -2.90 -21.47 21.03
CA LEU A 163 -3.50 -20.49 20.11
C LEU A 163 -4.91 -20.92 19.66
N CYS A 164 -5.10 -22.20 19.36
CA CYS A 164 -6.40 -22.76 19.02
C CYS A 164 -7.40 -22.68 20.20
N ASP A 165 -6.93 -22.75 21.45
CA ASP A 165 -7.77 -22.54 22.61
C ASP A 165 -8.27 -21.09 22.78
N LEU A 166 -7.54 -20.11 22.20
CA LEU A 166 -7.94 -18.70 22.20
C LEU A 166 -8.95 -18.36 21.11
N VAL A 167 -9.06 -19.19 20.09
CA VAL A 167 -9.90 -18.94 18.90
C VAL A 167 -10.98 -20.00 18.82
N PRO A 168 -12.27 -19.65 18.92
CA PRO A 168 -13.34 -20.65 18.84
C PRO A 168 -13.30 -21.42 17.50
N PRO A 169 -13.42 -22.75 17.51
CA PRO A 169 -13.50 -23.52 16.26
C PRO A 169 -14.81 -23.25 15.53
N ALA A 170 -14.79 -23.39 14.23
CA ALA A 170 -15.93 -23.18 13.34
C ALA A 170 -16.63 -21.80 13.52
N ALA A 171 -15.90 -20.79 13.98
CA ALA A 171 -16.34 -19.41 14.10
C ALA A 171 -15.58 -18.50 13.14
N PRO A 172 -16.22 -17.45 12.57
CA PRO A 172 -15.53 -16.52 11.69
C PRO A 172 -14.39 -15.81 12.43
N LEU A 173 -13.29 -15.55 11.73
CA LEU A 173 -12.10 -14.91 12.28
C LEU A 173 -11.50 -13.90 11.29
N ALA A 174 -11.21 -12.70 11.77
CA ALA A 174 -10.38 -11.72 11.07
C ALA A 174 -9.02 -11.59 11.80
N LEU A 175 -7.93 -11.72 11.04
CA LEU A 175 -6.57 -11.65 11.58
C LEU A 175 -5.76 -10.58 10.88
N TYR A 176 -5.19 -9.67 11.67
CA TYR A 176 -4.32 -8.58 11.19
C TYR A 176 -2.89 -8.73 11.72
N GLY A 177 -1.92 -8.44 10.87
CA GLY A 177 -0.50 -8.39 11.23
C GLY A 177 0.34 -9.40 10.48
N SER A 178 1.65 -9.44 10.76
CA SER A 178 2.61 -10.31 10.08
C SER A 178 2.91 -11.56 10.90
N ALA A 179 2.68 -12.73 10.31
CA ALA A 179 2.98 -14.03 10.90
C ALA A 179 3.52 -15.01 9.83
N PRO A 180 4.07 -16.17 10.24
CA PRO A 180 4.43 -17.20 9.28
C PRO A 180 3.21 -17.74 8.54
N VAL A 181 3.38 -18.11 7.27
CA VAL A 181 2.29 -18.60 6.42
C VAL A 181 1.60 -19.82 7.03
N TRP A 182 2.35 -20.72 7.67
CA TRP A 182 1.79 -21.90 8.33
C TRP A 182 0.80 -21.56 9.46
N LEU A 183 1.01 -20.43 10.17
CA LEU A 183 0.10 -19.99 11.23
C LEU A 183 -1.27 -19.59 10.66
N TYR A 184 -1.27 -18.83 9.56
CA TYR A 184 -2.53 -18.48 8.88
C TYR A 184 -3.25 -19.72 8.34
N ALA A 185 -2.51 -20.67 7.77
CA ALA A 185 -3.08 -21.91 7.27
C ALA A 185 -3.70 -22.76 8.39
N ALA A 186 -3.01 -22.86 9.52
CA ALA A 186 -3.51 -23.60 10.69
C ALA A 186 -4.77 -22.96 11.28
N LEU A 187 -4.80 -21.64 11.45
CA LEU A 187 -5.98 -20.92 11.93
C LEU A 187 -7.15 -21.01 10.94
N ALA A 188 -6.90 -20.88 9.63
CA ALA A 188 -7.94 -21.08 8.63
C ALA A 188 -8.54 -22.47 8.69
N ALA A 189 -7.73 -23.51 8.86
CA ALA A 189 -8.20 -24.88 9.04
C ALA A 189 -8.98 -25.08 10.36
N HIS A 190 -8.55 -24.44 11.45
CA HIS A 190 -9.21 -24.52 12.76
C HIS A 190 -10.61 -23.88 12.74
N VAL A 191 -10.77 -22.77 12.07
CA VAL A 191 -12.07 -22.06 11.98
C VAL A 191 -12.98 -22.61 10.89
N ALA A 192 -12.49 -23.46 9.99
CA ALA A 192 -13.31 -24.05 8.94
C ALA A 192 -14.55 -24.80 9.51
N PRO A 193 -15.73 -24.74 8.87
CA PRO A 193 -16.02 -24.11 7.56
C PRO A 193 -16.35 -22.59 7.64
N ALA A 194 -16.23 -21.95 8.80
CA ALA A 194 -16.47 -20.53 8.91
C ALA A 194 -15.42 -19.71 8.13
N PRO A 195 -15.75 -18.48 7.69
CA PRO A 195 -14.82 -17.67 6.91
C PRO A 195 -13.64 -17.19 7.74
N PHE A 196 -12.46 -17.25 7.15
CA PHE A 196 -11.23 -16.68 7.65
C PHE A 196 -10.85 -15.46 6.81
N TYR A 197 -10.65 -14.32 7.46
CA TYR A 197 -10.25 -13.09 6.81
C TYR A 197 -8.83 -12.72 7.25
N LEU A 198 -8.00 -12.31 6.30
CA LEU A 198 -6.70 -11.73 6.59
C LEU A 198 -6.51 -10.42 5.85
N PHE A 199 -5.80 -9.48 6.46
CA PHE A 199 -5.39 -8.27 5.79
C PHE A 199 -4.11 -8.50 5.01
N ASP A 200 -4.13 -8.26 3.70
CA ASP A 200 -2.94 -8.31 2.86
C ASP A 200 -2.69 -6.94 2.22
N ALA A 201 -1.59 -6.31 2.62
CA ALA A 201 -1.21 -4.99 2.13
C ALA A 201 -0.93 -4.96 0.62
N ARG A 202 -0.55 -6.10 0.00
CA ARG A 202 -0.30 -6.20 -1.44
C ARG A 202 -1.58 -6.08 -2.27
N TYR A 203 -2.69 -6.49 -1.68
CA TYR A 203 -4.02 -6.40 -2.29
C TYR A 203 -4.87 -5.27 -1.71
N TYR A 204 -4.27 -4.42 -0.88
CA TYR A 204 -4.90 -3.23 -0.29
C TYR A 204 -6.17 -3.49 0.50
N GLY A 205 -6.28 -4.67 1.13
CA GLY A 205 -7.50 -4.93 1.88
C GLY A 205 -7.60 -6.28 2.57
N TRP A 206 -8.78 -6.50 3.14
CA TRP A 206 -9.17 -7.74 3.78
C TRP A 206 -9.58 -8.77 2.74
N MET A 207 -9.02 -9.96 2.87
CA MET A 207 -9.22 -11.05 1.92
C MET A 207 -9.74 -12.28 2.63
N THR A 208 -10.60 -13.02 1.96
CA THR A 208 -10.93 -14.40 2.32
C THR A 208 -10.12 -15.31 1.40
N PRO A 209 -9.17 -16.11 1.93
CA PRO A 209 -8.48 -17.11 1.10
C PRO A 209 -9.51 -18.02 0.44
N PRO A 210 -9.36 -18.36 -0.83
CA PRO A 210 -10.25 -19.32 -1.46
C PRO A 210 -10.14 -20.66 -0.72
N PRO A 211 -11.26 -21.42 -0.56
CA PRO A 211 -11.20 -22.74 0.03
C PRO A 211 -10.28 -23.63 -0.80
N VAL A 212 -9.18 -24.06 -0.19
CA VAL A 212 -8.30 -25.05 -0.83
C VAL A 212 -9.00 -26.41 -0.71
N VAL A 213 -9.63 -26.84 -1.75
CA VAL A 213 -10.08 -28.24 -1.88
C VAL A 213 -8.84 -29.05 -2.20
N LEU A 214 -8.21 -29.62 -1.18
CA LEU A 214 -7.19 -30.65 -1.40
C LEU A 214 -7.92 -31.89 -1.94
N ASP A 215 -7.76 -32.12 -3.24
CA ASP A 215 -8.16 -33.40 -3.80
C ASP A 215 -7.24 -34.48 -3.19
N SER A 216 -7.85 -35.42 -2.48
CA SER A 216 -7.13 -36.51 -1.80
C SER A 216 -6.24 -37.33 -2.73
N ASN A 217 -6.46 -37.24 -4.06
CA ASN A 217 -5.63 -37.88 -5.09
C ASN A 217 -4.37 -37.07 -5.42
N GLN A 218 -4.30 -35.77 -5.16
CA GLN A 218 -3.11 -34.95 -5.38
C GLN A 218 -2.13 -34.99 -4.21
N ALA A 219 -2.60 -35.25 -3.00
CA ALA A 219 -1.74 -35.33 -1.80
C ALA A 219 -0.77 -36.53 -1.82
N ASN A 220 -1.00 -37.53 -2.66
CA ASN A 220 -0.15 -38.72 -2.79
C ASN A 220 0.84 -38.69 -3.97
N ALA A 221 0.92 -37.61 -4.73
CA ALA A 221 1.72 -37.55 -5.94
C ALA A 221 3.07 -36.83 -5.82
N GLU A 222 3.39 -36.23 -4.69
CA GLU A 222 4.62 -35.45 -4.51
C GLU A 222 5.31 -35.73 -3.15
N TYR A 223 5.73 -36.99 -2.93
CA TYR A 223 6.79 -37.34 -1.98
C TYR A 223 7.65 -38.46 -2.52
#